data_ea2f4aa96d5f8518a14ee95ced75d8cc
#
_entry.id   ea2f4aa96d5f8518a14ee95ced75d8cc
#
_cell.length_a   1.000
_cell.length_b   1.000
_cell.length_c   1.000
_cell.angle_alpha   90.00
_cell.angle_beta   90.00
_cell.angle_gamma   90.00
#
_symmetry.space_group_name_H-M   'P 1'
#
loop_
_entity.id
_entity.type
_entity.pdbx_description
1 polymer ?
#
loop_
_entity_poly.entity_id
_entity_poly.type
_entity_poly.pdbx_seq_one_letter_code
_entity_poly.pdbx_strand_id
1 'polypeptide(L)'
;IHPEIIQYIAAQGHEIGYHGYLHEVKDTYEEENALMDKVDAIFRSLTGKRPVGVRMPDGILHDFHKQLWLDRGCIYSSNWRNNDGPFLLKIDGKEIPIVELPKDGIVDDTSYDMYTLQHPEHYYLRSGREMVQIWQDEFDGLADEGRIINFVMHPQFVGRPGYVRALRSFIH
;
A
#
# COMPACT_ATOMS: atom_id res chain seq x y z
N ILE A 1 -14.84 -12.92 1.90
CA ILE A 1 -13.44 -13.31 2.05
C ILE A 1 -13.18 -14.43 1.05
N HIS A 2 -12.12 -14.32 0.23
CA HIS A 2 -11.80 -15.16 -0.90
C HIS A 2 -10.36 -15.68 -0.78
N PRO A 3 -10.11 -16.71 0.04
CA PRO A 3 -8.76 -17.25 0.25
C PRO A 3 -8.12 -17.75 -1.04
N GLU A 4 -8.93 -18.27 -1.97
CA GLU A 4 -8.49 -18.72 -3.30
C GLU A 4 -7.85 -17.60 -4.13
N ILE A 5 -8.29 -16.37 -3.97
CA ILE A 5 -7.69 -15.19 -4.66
C ILE A 5 -6.31 -14.90 -4.08
N ILE A 6 -6.16 -14.92 -2.77
CA ILE A 6 -4.86 -14.72 -2.10
C ILE A 6 -3.86 -15.79 -2.51
N GLN A 7 -4.30 -17.05 -2.52
CA GLN A 7 -3.48 -18.17 -2.97
C GLN A 7 -3.04 -18.01 -4.43
N TYR A 8 -3.97 -17.58 -5.30
CA TYR A 8 -3.68 -17.31 -6.71
C TYR A 8 -2.65 -16.19 -6.87
N ILE A 9 -2.82 -15.05 -6.19
CA ILE A 9 -1.90 -13.91 -6.23
C ILE A 9 -0.49 -14.35 -5.78
N ALA A 10 -0.40 -15.08 -4.67
CA ALA A 10 0.88 -15.58 -4.16
C ALA A 10 1.53 -16.59 -5.13
N ALA A 11 0.73 -17.47 -5.76
CA ALA A 11 1.21 -18.45 -6.74
C ALA A 11 1.73 -17.80 -8.03
N GLN A 12 1.26 -16.59 -8.37
CA GLN A 12 1.81 -15.79 -9.47
C GLN A 12 3.12 -15.06 -9.12
N GLY A 13 3.64 -15.24 -7.92
CA GLY A 13 4.90 -14.62 -7.46
C GLY A 13 4.75 -13.23 -6.87
N HIS A 14 3.54 -12.75 -6.67
CA HIS A 14 3.31 -11.47 -6.03
C HIS A 14 3.52 -11.57 -4.52
N GLU A 15 4.06 -10.51 -3.94
CA GLU A 15 4.18 -10.37 -2.50
C GLU A 15 2.85 -9.98 -1.86
N ILE A 16 2.63 -10.50 -0.64
CA ILE A 16 1.48 -10.14 0.19
C ILE A 16 2.01 -9.34 1.39
N GLY A 17 1.59 -8.08 1.49
CA GLY A 17 1.93 -7.20 2.60
C GLY A 17 0.86 -7.14 3.69
N TYR A 18 1.23 -6.65 4.88
CA TYR A 18 0.30 -6.38 5.97
C TYR A 18 -0.48 -5.08 5.72
N HIS A 19 -1.79 -5.12 5.97
CA HIS A 19 -2.69 -3.96 5.83
C HIS A 19 -3.89 -4.02 6.81
N GLY A 20 -3.61 -4.37 8.08
CA GLY A 20 -4.67 -4.66 9.06
C GLY A 20 -5.38 -5.99 8.77
N TYR A 21 -6.38 -6.31 9.59
CA TYR A 21 -7.23 -7.50 9.40
C TYR A 21 -8.59 -7.15 8.78
N LEU A 22 -9.24 -6.11 9.30
CA LEU A 22 -10.49 -5.55 8.79
C LEU A 22 -10.29 -4.06 8.41
N HIS A 23 -9.12 -3.70 7.93
CA HIS A 23 -8.73 -2.32 7.63
C HIS A 23 -8.72 -1.42 8.90
N GLU A 24 -8.25 -1.95 10.02
CA GLU A 24 -8.12 -1.23 11.29
C GLU A 24 -6.67 -1.10 11.73
N VAL A 25 -6.42 -0.09 12.55
CA VAL A 25 -5.18 0.14 13.28
C VAL A 25 -5.49 0.14 14.77
N LYS A 26 -4.69 -0.52 15.58
CA LYS A 26 -4.85 -0.54 17.03
C LYS A 26 -4.06 0.57 17.69
N ASP A 27 -4.50 0.99 18.88
CA ASP A 27 -3.94 2.13 19.58
C ASP A 27 -2.73 1.77 20.46
N THR A 28 -2.48 0.49 20.70
CA THR A 28 -1.35 0.01 21.51
C THR A 28 -0.48 -0.99 20.77
N TYR A 29 0.80 -1.06 21.19
CA TYR A 29 1.76 -2.03 20.65
C TYR A 29 1.24 -3.46 20.80
N GLU A 30 0.72 -3.82 21.96
CA GLU A 30 0.28 -5.18 22.29
C GLU A 30 -0.93 -5.60 21.44
N GLU A 31 -1.89 -4.71 21.24
CA GLU A 31 -3.07 -4.99 20.44
C GLU A 31 -2.73 -5.09 18.94
N GLU A 32 -1.89 -4.19 18.43
CA GLU A 32 -1.43 -4.24 17.03
C GLU A 32 -0.57 -5.48 16.80
N ASN A 33 0.31 -5.84 17.74
CA ASN A 33 1.10 -7.05 17.66
C ASN A 33 0.23 -8.32 17.61
N ALA A 34 -0.79 -8.40 18.46
CA ALA A 34 -1.74 -9.52 18.45
C ALA A 34 -2.55 -9.58 17.15
N LEU A 35 -2.89 -8.42 16.56
CA LEU A 35 -3.56 -8.36 15.26
C LEU A 35 -2.64 -8.86 14.15
N MET A 36 -1.38 -8.46 14.15
CA MET A 36 -0.38 -8.96 13.21
C MET A 36 -0.15 -10.47 13.36
N ASP A 37 -0.14 -11.03 14.56
CA ASP A 37 -0.06 -12.48 14.78
C ASP A 37 -1.22 -13.23 14.13
N LYS A 38 -2.42 -12.70 14.25
CA LYS A 38 -3.61 -13.25 13.58
C LYS A 38 -3.47 -13.25 12.07
N VAL A 39 -3.00 -12.15 11.49
CA VAL A 39 -2.78 -12.00 10.05
C VAL A 39 -1.66 -12.94 9.57
N ASP A 40 -0.56 -13.01 10.29
CA ASP A 40 0.56 -13.92 10.00
C ASP A 40 0.11 -15.38 9.97
N ALA A 41 -0.72 -15.81 10.93
CA ALA A 41 -1.25 -17.17 10.98
C ALA A 41 -2.10 -17.49 9.73
N ILE A 42 -2.95 -16.54 9.31
CA ILE A 42 -3.78 -16.69 8.11
C ILE A 42 -2.89 -16.80 6.86
N PHE A 43 -1.94 -15.87 6.66
CA PHE A 43 -1.11 -15.90 5.46
C PHE A 43 -0.19 -17.11 5.42
N ARG A 44 0.38 -17.53 6.55
CA ARG A 44 1.14 -18.80 6.63
C ARG A 44 0.27 -20.01 6.21
N SER A 45 -0.98 -20.06 6.64
CA SER A 45 -1.89 -21.16 6.25
C SER A 45 -2.25 -21.14 4.77
N LEU A 46 -2.34 -19.97 4.14
CA LEU A 46 -2.74 -19.82 2.74
C LEU A 46 -1.57 -19.90 1.76
N THR A 47 -0.39 -19.38 2.14
CA THR A 47 0.73 -19.16 1.22
C THR A 47 2.05 -19.78 1.69
N GLY A 48 2.10 -20.31 2.92
CA GLY A 48 3.33 -20.82 3.55
C GLY A 48 4.25 -19.72 4.08
N LYS A 49 3.92 -18.45 3.90
CA LYS A 49 4.76 -17.31 4.27
C LYS A 49 3.98 -16.28 5.09
N ARG A 50 4.69 -15.51 5.91
CA ARG A 50 4.15 -14.30 6.56
C ARG A 50 4.48 -13.06 5.73
N PRO A 51 3.72 -11.96 5.87
CA PRO A 51 4.11 -10.67 5.34
C PRO A 51 5.45 -10.20 5.91
N VAL A 52 6.24 -9.55 5.09
CA VAL A 52 7.51 -8.90 5.49
C VAL A 52 7.49 -7.40 5.22
N GLY A 53 6.48 -6.92 4.53
CA GLY A 53 6.21 -5.51 4.26
C GLY A 53 4.91 -5.05 4.88
N VAL A 54 4.82 -3.77 5.17
CA VAL A 54 3.67 -3.16 5.85
C VAL A 54 3.19 -1.90 5.12
N ARG A 55 1.88 -1.78 4.98
CA ARG A 55 1.18 -0.54 4.69
C ARG A 55 0.02 -0.43 5.68
N MET A 56 0.01 0.63 6.48
CA MET A 56 -1.04 0.78 7.48
C MET A 56 -2.32 1.33 6.84
N PRO A 57 -3.49 0.87 7.29
CA PRO A 57 -4.78 1.42 6.88
C PRO A 57 -4.84 2.95 7.06
N ASP A 58 -5.38 3.65 6.08
CA ASP A 58 -5.57 5.11 6.04
C ASP A 58 -4.30 5.94 6.30
N GLY A 59 -3.12 5.29 6.35
CA GLY A 59 -1.86 5.92 6.72
C GLY A 59 -1.76 6.30 8.20
N ILE A 60 -2.61 5.71 9.05
CA ILE A 60 -2.58 5.94 10.50
C ILE A 60 -1.34 5.28 11.10
N LEU A 61 -0.54 6.10 11.77
CA LEU A 61 0.72 5.68 12.39
C LEU A 61 0.81 6.16 13.83
N HIS A 62 1.23 5.26 14.71
CA HIS A 62 1.60 5.55 16.09
C HIS A 62 3.11 5.41 16.27
N ASP A 63 3.68 6.03 17.28
CA ASP A 63 5.13 6.05 17.53
C ASP A 63 5.72 4.64 17.69
N PHE A 64 4.94 3.71 18.25
CA PHE A 64 5.37 2.34 18.48
C PHE A 64 5.49 1.49 17.20
N HIS A 65 4.87 1.87 16.10
CA HIS A 65 4.82 1.04 14.88
C HIS A 65 6.20 0.68 14.36
N LYS A 66 7.14 1.63 14.33
CA LYS A 66 8.50 1.36 13.83
C LYS A 66 9.21 0.29 14.67
N GLN A 67 9.06 0.36 16.00
CA GLN A 67 9.62 -0.65 16.90
C GLN A 67 8.94 -1.99 16.70
N LEU A 68 7.61 -2.02 16.62
CA LEU A 68 6.83 -3.23 16.36
C LEU A 68 7.27 -3.92 15.05
N TRP A 69 7.42 -3.17 13.97
CA TRP A 69 7.86 -3.73 12.69
C TRP A 69 9.29 -4.25 12.75
N LEU A 70 10.18 -3.56 13.47
CA LEU A 70 11.55 -4.01 13.69
C LEU A 70 11.58 -5.33 14.47
N ASP A 71 10.84 -5.42 15.57
CA ASP A 71 10.76 -6.61 16.42
C ASP A 71 10.18 -7.81 15.66
N ARG A 72 9.29 -7.55 14.71
CA ARG A 72 8.71 -8.57 13.84
C ARG A 72 9.56 -8.90 12.61
N GLY A 73 10.68 -8.21 12.40
CA GLY A 73 11.57 -8.41 11.26
C GLY A 73 10.91 -8.06 9.92
N CYS A 74 10.11 -6.99 9.88
CA CYS A 74 9.69 -6.38 8.64
C CYS A 74 10.90 -5.75 7.95
N ILE A 75 10.93 -5.79 6.63
CA ILE A 75 12.05 -5.29 5.83
C ILE A 75 11.72 -4.00 5.09
N TYR A 76 10.45 -3.71 4.88
CA TYR A 76 10.00 -2.44 4.30
C TYR A 76 8.66 -1.98 4.85
N SER A 77 8.43 -0.70 4.70
CA SER A 77 7.19 0.03 4.98
C SER A 77 6.83 0.88 3.77
N SER A 78 5.55 1.19 3.58
CA SER A 78 5.09 2.06 2.50
C SER A 78 3.95 2.94 3.01
N ASN A 79 4.31 3.93 3.86
CA ASN A 79 3.35 4.74 4.60
C ASN A 79 3.54 6.25 4.42
N TRP A 80 4.77 6.73 4.35
CA TRP A 80 5.08 8.17 4.29
C TRP A 80 4.95 8.74 2.88
N ARG A 81 4.67 10.06 2.81
CA ARG A 81 4.46 10.81 1.58
C ARG A 81 5.42 12.01 1.45
N ASN A 82 6.55 11.99 2.11
CA ASN A 82 7.41 13.16 2.28
C ASN A 82 8.76 13.05 1.58
N ASN A 83 8.92 12.08 0.70
CA ASN A 83 10.14 11.89 -0.06
C ASN A 83 9.84 11.14 -1.37
N ASP A 84 10.56 11.47 -2.44
CA ASP A 84 10.40 10.86 -3.78
C ASP A 84 11.31 9.66 -3.99
N GLY A 85 12.02 9.23 -2.98
CA GLY A 85 12.90 8.05 -3.04
C GLY A 85 12.91 7.24 -1.76
N PRO A 86 13.34 5.97 -1.83
CA PRO A 86 13.44 5.11 -0.66
C PRO A 86 14.42 5.67 0.38
N PHE A 87 14.12 5.45 1.65
CA PHE A 87 15.01 5.82 2.75
C PHE A 87 14.88 4.83 3.93
N LEU A 88 15.89 4.76 4.77
CA LEU A 88 15.83 3.98 6.00
C LEU A 88 15.01 4.69 7.06
N LEU A 89 14.11 3.96 7.70
CA LEU A 89 13.36 4.48 8.84
C LEU A 89 14.31 4.75 10.03
N LYS A 90 13.88 5.64 10.93
CA LYS A 90 14.64 5.99 12.12
C LYS A 90 13.80 5.84 13.39
N ILE A 91 14.43 5.31 14.46
CA ILE A 91 13.95 5.33 15.83
C ILE A 91 14.96 6.13 16.63
N ASP A 92 14.53 7.15 17.36
CA ASP A 92 15.38 8.06 18.16
C ASP A 92 16.60 8.60 17.37
N GLY A 93 16.36 8.95 16.10
CA GLY A 93 17.36 9.49 15.19
C GLY A 93 18.34 8.46 14.60
N LYS A 94 18.27 7.20 14.99
CA LYS A 94 19.12 6.12 14.47
C LYS A 94 18.40 5.33 13.40
N GLU A 95 19.09 5.07 12.30
CA GLU A 95 18.57 4.24 11.21
C GLU A 95 18.33 2.80 11.64
N ILE A 96 17.22 2.22 11.20
CA ILE A 96 16.87 0.82 11.39
C ILE A 96 16.79 0.12 10.03
N PRO A 97 16.94 -1.21 9.96
CA PRO A 97 16.98 -1.97 8.69
C PRO A 97 15.57 -2.16 8.08
N ILE A 98 14.78 -1.10 8.04
CA ILE A 98 13.47 -1.07 7.37
C ILE A 98 13.48 0.05 6.35
N VAL A 99 13.29 -0.30 5.08
CA VAL A 99 13.23 0.66 3.99
C VAL A 99 11.81 1.22 3.91
N GLU A 100 11.68 2.54 3.93
CA GLU A 100 10.44 3.18 3.51
C GLU A 100 10.40 3.29 1.98
N LEU A 101 9.31 2.81 1.40
CA LEU A 101 8.95 3.00 -0.01
C LEU A 101 7.85 4.07 -0.07
N PRO A 102 8.19 5.33 -0.27
CA PRO A 102 7.22 6.42 -0.23
C PRO A 102 6.12 6.23 -1.25
N LYS A 103 4.95 6.78 -0.94
CA LYS A 103 3.81 6.86 -1.84
C LYS A 103 3.34 8.30 -1.94
N ASP A 104 2.81 8.68 -3.08
CA ASP A 104 2.19 9.98 -3.28
C ASP A 104 0.72 9.84 -3.67
N GLY A 105 -0.07 10.87 -3.32
CA GLY A 105 -1.48 10.93 -3.66
C GLY A 105 -1.73 11.05 -5.16
N ILE A 106 -0.77 11.58 -5.93
CA ILE A 106 -0.92 11.71 -7.38
C ILE A 106 -0.94 10.34 -8.09
N VAL A 107 -0.35 9.32 -7.49
CA VAL A 107 -0.34 7.94 -8.01
C VAL A 107 -1.18 6.97 -7.17
N ASP A 108 -2.13 7.51 -6.42
CA ASP A 108 -3.14 6.78 -5.64
C ASP A 108 -4.49 6.90 -6.35
N ASP A 109 -5.13 5.77 -6.71
CA ASP A 109 -6.39 5.76 -7.46
C ASP A 109 -7.54 6.44 -6.70
N THR A 110 -7.50 6.47 -5.37
CA THR A 110 -8.49 7.17 -4.55
C THR A 110 -8.54 8.67 -4.83
N SER A 111 -7.46 9.26 -5.33
CA SER A 111 -7.43 10.67 -5.71
C SER A 111 -8.27 10.98 -6.97
N TYR A 112 -8.70 9.96 -7.71
CA TYR A 112 -9.42 10.11 -8.98
C TYR A 112 -10.82 9.50 -8.97
N ASP A 113 -11.06 8.50 -8.14
CA ASP A 113 -12.28 7.69 -8.17
C ASP A 113 -12.93 7.50 -6.79
N MET A 114 -12.52 8.27 -5.79
CA MET A 114 -13.18 8.20 -4.48
C MET A 114 -14.51 8.91 -4.52
N TYR A 115 -15.59 8.12 -4.73
CA TYR A 115 -16.97 8.56 -4.56
C TYR A 115 -17.49 8.07 -3.22
N THR A 116 -17.82 8.99 -2.32
CA THR A 116 -18.47 8.67 -1.05
C THR A 116 -19.61 9.65 -0.75
N LEU A 117 -20.76 9.10 -0.39
CA LEU A 117 -21.90 9.91 0.07
C LEU A 117 -21.63 10.62 1.41
N GLN A 118 -20.63 10.15 2.16
CA GLN A 118 -20.24 10.73 3.45
C GLN A 118 -19.42 12.02 3.29
N HIS A 119 -18.73 12.17 2.14
CA HIS A 119 -17.87 13.31 1.84
C HIS A 119 -18.19 13.85 0.44
N PRO A 120 -19.37 14.46 0.26
CA PRO A 120 -19.83 14.97 -1.06
C PRO A 120 -18.92 16.07 -1.64
N GLU A 121 -18.11 16.71 -0.83
CA GLU A 121 -17.09 17.67 -1.26
C GLU A 121 -15.92 17.02 -1.99
N HIS A 122 -15.77 15.70 -1.91
CA HIS A 122 -14.74 14.92 -2.58
C HIS A 122 -15.23 14.24 -3.87
N TYR A 123 -16.24 14.80 -4.53
CA TYR A 123 -16.75 14.30 -5.80
C TYR A 123 -15.80 14.59 -6.97
N TYR A 124 -14.70 13.87 -7.06
CA TYR A 124 -13.81 13.93 -8.21
C TYR A 124 -13.79 12.57 -8.91
N LEU A 125 -14.84 12.31 -9.72
CA LEU A 125 -14.77 11.19 -10.65
C LEU A 125 -14.00 11.64 -11.89
N ARG A 126 -12.81 11.06 -12.06
CA ARG A 126 -12.06 11.12 -13.32
C ARG A 126 -12.27 9.84 -14.09
N SER A 127 -12.19 9.91 -15.40
CA SER A 127 -12.17 8.68 -16.19
C SER A 127 -10.86 7.92 -15.95
N GLY A 128 -10.88 6.59 -16.15
CA GLY A 128 -9.65 5.81 -16.08
C GLY A 128 -8.56 6.27 -17.07
N ARG A 129 -8.95 6.89 -18.18
CA ARG A 129 -8.00 7.49 -19.13
C ARG A 129 -7.29 8.70 -18.58
N GLU A 130 -8.03 9.60 -17.91
CA GLU A 130 -7.43 10.78 -17.28
C GLU A 130 -6.48 10.36 -16.15
N MET A 131 -6.88 9.38 -15.33
CA MET A 131 -6.03 8.83 -14.27
C MET A 131 -4.71 8.29 -14.84
N VAL A 132 -4.77 7.37 -15.80
CA VAL A 132 -3.55 6.75 -16.35
C VAL A 132 -2.70 7.73 -17.15
N GLN A 133 -3.28 8.78 -17.75
CA GLN A 133 -2.50 9.83 -18.39
C GLN A 133 -1.65 10.60 -17.36
N ILE A 134 -2.23 10.97 -16.22
CA ILE A 134 -1.49 11.64 -15.15
C ILE A 134 -0.41 10.69 -14.59
N TRP A 135 -0.73 9.41 -14.42
CA TRP A 135 0.23 8.42 -13.94
C TRP A 135 1.39 8.22 -14.93
N GLN A 136 1.12 8.30 -16.24
CA GLN A 136 2.17 8.21 -17.26
C GLN A 136 3.10 9.43 -17.20
N ASP A 137 2.51 10.63 -17.11
CA ASP A 137 3.29 11.87 -17.03
C ASP A 137 4.20 11.87 -15.79
N GLU A 138 3.68 11.40 -14.65
CA GLU A 138 4.44 11.28 -13.40
C GLU A 138 5.52 10.19 -13.49
N PHE A 139 5.18 9.05 -14.08
CA PHE A 139 6.14 7.96 -14.32
C PHE A 139 7.30 8.43 -15.19
N ASP A 140 7.01 9.09 -16.30
CA ASP A 140 8.04 9.56 -17.24
C ASP A 140 8.95 10.59 -16.57
N GLY A 141 8.37 11.55 -15.79
CA GLY A 141 9.15 12.54 -15.06
C GLY A 141 10.07 11.95 -14.02
N LEU A 142 9.58 11.01 -13.19
CA LEU A 142 10.39 10.34 -12.18
C LEU A 142 11.43 9.39 -12.79
N ALA A 143 11.10 8.72 -13.90
CA ALA A 143 12.03 7.86 -14.62
C ALA A 143 13.19 8.67 -15.21
N ASP A 144 12.94 9.85 -15.78
CA ASP A 144 13.97 10.76 -16.30
C ASP A 144 14.93 11.22 -15.18
N GLU A 145 14.45 11.32 -13.96
CA GLU A 145 15.28 11.63 -12.79
C GLU A 145 15.95 10.40 -12.15
N GLY A 146 15.70 9.19 -12.67
CA GLY A 146 16.21 7.93 -12.09
C GLY A 146 15.59 7.59 -10.73
N ARG A 147 14.36 8.00 -10.49
CA ARG A 147 13.62 7.77 -9.26
C ARG A 147 12.68 6.56 -9.38
N ILE A 148 12.13 6.12 -8.26
CA ILE A 148 11.09 5.09 -8.23
C ILE A 148 9.70 5.73 -8.21
N ILE A 149 8.72 4.96 -8.69
CA ILE A 149 7.30 5.28 -8.52
C ILE A 149 6.60 4.11 -7.81
N ASN A 150 5.68 4.43 -6.91
CA ASN A 150 4.97 3.46 -6.08
C ASN A 150 3.46 3.71 -6.20
N PHE A 151 2.83 3.08 -7.19
CA PHE A 151 1.40 3.18 -7.43
C PHE A 151 0.59 2.54 -6.29
N VAL A 152 -0.47 3.22 -5.88
CA VAL A 152 -1.44 2.73 -4.92
C VAL A 152 -2.76 2.46 -5.64
N MET A 153 -3.26 1.24 -5.53
CA MET A 153 -4.47 0.82 -6.22
C MET A 153 -5.39 0.05 -5.27
N HIS A 154 -6.68 0.34 -5.36
CA HIS A 154 -7.72 -0.31 -4.57
C HIS A 154 -8.66 -1.07 -5.51
N PRO A 155 -8.82 -2.39 -5.36
CA PRO A 155 -9.67 -3.20 -6.26
C PRO A 155 -11.10 -2.70 -6.39
N GLN A 156 -11.66 -2.10 -5.35
CA GLN A 156 -13.01 -1.52 -5.35
C GLN A 156 -13.14 -0.28 -6.26
N PHE A 157 -12.03 0.42 -6.55
CA PHE A 157 -11.97 1.56 -7.45
C PHE A 157 -11.45 1.15 -8.82
N VAL A 158 -10.16 0.87 -8.94
CA VAL A 158 -9.51 0.55 -10.21
C VAL A 158 -10.04 -0.74 -10.85
N GLY A 159 -10.70 -1.61 -10.09
CA GLY A 159 -11.31 -2.85 -10.57
C GLY A 159 -12.58 -2.64 -11.43
N ARG A 160 -13.08 -1.43 -11.61
CA ARG A 160 -14.21 -1.14 -12.50
C ARG A 160 -13.80 -1.31 -13.98
N PRO A 161 -14.71 -1.82 -14.86
CA PRO A 161 -14.33 -2.17 -16.24
C PRO A 161 -13.64 -1.05 -17.04
N GLY A 162 -14.06 0.21 -16.85
CA GLY A 162 -13.45 1.36 -17.52
C GLY A 162 -12.02 1.62 -17.06
N TYR A 163 -11.77 1.52 -15.76
CA TYR A 163 -10.44 1.67 -15.15
C TYR A 163 -9.52 0.50 -15.48
N VAL A 164 -10.01 -0.74 -15.38
CA VAL A 164 -9.24 -1.94 -15.78
C VAL A 164 -8.78 -1.85 -17.23
N ARG A 165 -9.65 -1.36 -18.13
CA ARG A 165 -9.28 -1.16 -19.54
C ARG A 165 -8.16 -0.13 -19.70
N ALA A 166 -8.26 1.00 -18.99
CA ALA A 166 -7.23 2.03 -19.03
C ALA A 166 -5.92 1.55 -18.42
N LEU A 167 -5.98 0.89 -17.26
CA LEU A 167 -4.82 0.32 -16.58
C LEU A 167 -4.09 -0.72 -17.44
N ARG A 168 -4.83 -1.57 -18.17
CA ARG A 168 -4.21 -2.50 -19.12
C ARG A 168 -3.39 -1.79 -20.19
N SER A 169 -3.89 -0.66 -20.72
CA SER A 169 -3.13 0.10 -21.73
C SER A 169 -1.94 0.87 -21.15
N PHE A 170 -1.92 1.10 -19.86
CA PHE A 170 -0.81 1.72 -19.14
C PHE A 170 0.32 0.72 -18.85
N ILE A 171 -0.03 -0.53 -18.54
CA ILE A 171 0.95 -1.57 -18.19
C ILE A 171 1.63 -2.18 -19.43
N HIS A 172 0.97 -2.15 -20.60
CA HIS A 172 1.44 -2.72 -21.86
C HIS A 172 1.86 -1.68 -22.88
#